data_69de10f45b1c0717963171dc920d03e7
#
_entry.id   69de10f45b1c0717963171dc920d03e7
#
_cell.length_a   1.000
_cell.length_b   1.000
_cell.length_c   1.000
_cell.angle_alpha   90.00
_cell.angle_beta   90.00
_cell.angle_gamma   90.00
#
_symmetry.space_group_name_H-M   'P 1'
#
loop_
_entity.id
_entity.type
_entity.pdbx_description
1 polymer ?
#
loop_
_entity_poly.entity_id
_entity_poly.type
_entity_poly.pdbx_seq_one_letter_code
_entity_poly.pdbx_strand_id
1 'polypeptide(L)'
;MNLLKRASAHSTAAFSLPILLSAAILVAHGGSVQAADKMVGGEFATKGIVTSTVGPNDAKGQPASVLTFTDDEVKKLHDGHYSAALLFQTSSDWADAVTRGAEDEFKTLGVEIAGLSNSNFSASDQAHAVQTIMAKKPSGIVTWPINPDELSPALKKAAEAGVKLALISNMPSGFRQGKDYTGLVGDDLYAMGQKTADNLAKAMGGEGELGFLYFDANAYVVNQRDAAFRTTIEKNYPNIKIIPAGFSDPSRVFQVASAMILQHPKIKAIYAPWADPASGVLQAVRAAHRDDIAVGTMDLSNTVAVSLVTGGAVKALTVDDPYSIGKSLAAVIGYGILGKDAPAYVEVPAIAITRDNVLQAYADSYHASPPPEVTSALSK
;
A
#
# COMPACT_ATOMS: atom_id res chain seq x y z
N MET A 1 2.90 -12.14 -77.55
CA MET A 1 3.80 -12.90 -78.43
C MET A 1 4.37 -14.04 -77.56
N ASN A 2 3.81 -15.19 -77.83
CA ASN A 2 4.39 -16.52 -77.78
C ASN A 2 5.08 -16.96 -76.48
N LEU A 3 4.91 -18.10 -75.96
CA LEU A 3 4.32 -19.41 -76.23
C LEU A 3 4.84 -20.35 -75.17
N LEU A 4 3.98 -21.10 -74.51
CA LEU A 4 3.85 -22.56 -74.60
C LEU A 4 4.83 -23.43 -73.78
N LYS A 5 4.24 -24.23 -72.89
CA LYS A 5 4.06 -25.72 -72.93
C LYS A 5 5.21 -26.50 -72.27
N ARG A 6 5.01 -27.54 -71.53
CA ARG A 6 4.20 -28.73 -71.33
C ARG A 6 4.82 -29.48 -70.16
N ALA A 7 4.20 -30.06 -69.26
CA ALA A 7 3.40 -31.30 -69.18
C ALA A 7 4.19 -32.52 -68.63
N SER A 8 3.54 -33.16 -67.67
CA SER A 8 3.41 -34.62 -67.39
C SER A 8 4.63 -35.32 -66.72
N ALA A 9 4.49 -36.33 -65.92
CA ALA A 9 3.43 -37.21 -65.49
C ALA A 9 3.92 -38.10 -64.33
N HIS A 10 2.96 -38.54 -63.52
CA HIS A 10 2.86 -39.80 -62.78
C HIS A 10 4.06 -40.47 -62.11
N SER A 11 3.93 -40.73 -60.79
CA SER A 11 3.98 -42.11 -60.28
C SER A 11 3.43 -42.21 -58.88
N THR A 12 2.45 -43.04 -58.71
CA THR A 12 1.84 -43.55 -57.45
C THR A 12 2.79 -44.54 -56.79
N ALA A 13 2.97 -44.38 -55.46
CA ALA A 13 3.33 -45.51 -54.62
C ALA A 13 2.75 -45.33 -53.24
N ALA A 14 1.81 -46.19 -52.91
CA ALA A 14 1.24 -46.33 -51.56
C ALA A 14 2.23 -47.08 -50.67
N PHE A 15 2.42 -46.60 -49.46
CA PHE A 15 2.95 -47.42 -48.35
C PHE A 15 2.24 -47.08 -47.05
N SER A 16 1.92 -48.15 -46.37
CA SER A 16 1.02 -48.33 -45.22
C SER A 16 1.54 -47.74 -43.91
N LEU A 17 0.59 -47.36 -43.05
CA LEU A 17 0.77 -46.97 -41.64
C LEU A 17 1.54 -47.98 -40.76
N PRO A 18 2.12 -47.49 -39.62
CA PRO A 18 1.47 -47.87 -38.39
C PRO A 18 1.12 -46.70 -37.48
N ILE A 19 -0.03 -46.86 -36.85
CA ILE A 19 -0.58 -46.04 -35.74
C ILE A 19 0.33 -46.20 -34.51
N LEU A 20 0.91 -45.11 -34.09
CA LEU A 20 1.50 -45.01 -32.76
C LEU A 20 0.63 -44.07 -31.89
N LEU A 21 -0.10 -44.67 -30.96
CA LEU A 21 -0.81 -44.01 -29.87
C LEU A 21 0.23 -43.33 -28.96
N SER A 22 0.35 -42.02 -29.07
CA SER A 22 1.12 -41.23 -28.11
C SER A 22 0.15 -40.59 -27.13
N ALA A 23 0.17 -41.05 -25.89
CA ALA A 23 -0.55 -40.45 -24.77
C ALA A 23 -0.10 -39.00 -24.58
N ALA A 24 -0.98 -38.05 -24.80
CA ALA A 24 -0.78 -36.67 -24.45
C ALA A 24 -0.87 -36.51 -22.93
N ILE A 25 0.28 -36.37 -22.28
CA ILE A 25 0.36 -35.90 -20.91
C ILE A 25 -0.04 -34.41 -20.95
N LEU A 26 -1.22 -34.11 -20.44
CA LEU A 26 -1.65 -32.75 -20.15
C LEU A 26 -0.79 -32.24 -19.01
N VAL A 27 0.30 -31.56 -19.33
CA VAL A 27 0.99 -30.69 -18.37
C VAL A 27 0.12 -29.46 -18.18
N ALA A 28 -0.61 -29.44 -17.07
CA ALA A 28 -1.26 -28.23 -16.61
C ALA A 28 -0.17 -27.17 -16.36
N HIS A 29 0.05 -26.31 -17.32
CA HIS A 29 0.83 -25.11 -17.12
C HIS A 29 0.05 -24.23 -16.16
N GLY A 30 0.59 -24.07 -14.93
CA GLY A 30 0.22 -22.97 -14.08
C GLY A 30 0.44 -21.66 -14.85
N GLY A 31 -0.59 -21.20 -15.51
CA GLY A 31 -0.63 -19.85 -16.11
C GLY A 31 -0.86 -18.90 -14.96
N SER A 32 0.01 -18.07 -14.74
CA SER A 32 0.24 -16.71 -15.19
C SER A 32 0.39 -15.77 -14.02
N VAL A 33 1.62 -15.68 -13.52
CA VAL A 33 2.09 -14.49 -12.78
C VAL A 33 2.55 -13.39 -13.75
N GLN A 34 2.71 -13.69 -15.03
CA GLN A 34 3.30 -12.79 -16.01
C GLN A 34 2.38 -11.69 -16.58
N ALA A 35 1.08 -11.71 -16.30
CA ALA A 35 0.15 -10.69 -16.78
C ALA A 35 0.00 -9.49 -15.82
N ALA A 36 0.32 -9.66 -14.52
CA ALA A 36 0.23 -8.60 -13.51
C ALA A 36 1.37 -7.56 -13.63
N ASP A 37 2.54 -7.96 -14.15
CA ASP A 37 3.73 -7.09 -14.27
C ASP A 37 3.58 -5.90 -15.25
N LYS A 38 2.48 -5.82 -16.00
CA LYS A 38 2.26 -4.75 -16.99
C LYS A 38 1.12 -3.80 -16.65
N MET A 39 0.27 -4.16 -15.70
CA MET A 39 -0.84 -3.29 -15.30
C MET A 39 -0.37 -2.30 -14.23
N VAL A 40 -0.62 -1.02 -14.45
CA VAL A 40 -0.28 0.05 -13.50
C VAL A 40 -1.46 0.99 -13.31
N GLY A 41 -1.47 1.73 -12.20
CA GLY A 41 -2.46 2.76 -11.94
C GLY A 41 -3.89 2.22 -11.91
N GLY A 42 -4.80 2.95 -12.53
CA GLY A 42 -6.23 2.60 -12.59
C GLY A 42 -6.52 1.29 -13.31
N GLU A 43 -5.67 0.86 -14.23
CA GLU A 43 -5.81 -0.46 -14.86
C GLU A 43 -5.57 -1.58 -13.83
N PHE A 44 -4.54 -1.45 -12.99
CA PHE A 44 -4.30 -2.41 -11.92
C PHE A 44 -5.44 -2.39 -10.88
N ALA A 45 -5.89 -1.22 -10.45
CA ALA A 45 -7.02 -1.07 -9.53
C ALA A 45 -8.30 -1.76 -10.03
N THR A 46 -8.57 -1.68 -11.34
CA THR A 46 -9.82 -2.17 -11.95
C THR A 46 -9.75 -3.58 -12.51
N LYS A 47 -8.58 -4.13 -12.80
CA LYS A 47 -8.41 -5.45 -13.44
C LYS A 47 -7.41 -6.36 -12.71
N GLY A 48 -6.49 -5.81 -11.89
CA GLY A 48 -5.50 -6.58 -11.15
C GLY A 48 -6.16 -7.52 -10.15
N ILE A 49 -5.63 -8.73 -9.99
CA ILE A 49 -6.10 -9.71 -9.01
C ILE A 49 -5.10 -9.74 -7.86
N VAL A 50 -5.58 -9.41 -6.66
CA VAL A 50 -4.77 -9.39 -5.44
C VAL A 50 -5.34 -10.41 -4.46
N THR A 51 -4.49 -11.32 -3.99
CA THR A 51 -4.85 -12.39 -3.03
C THR A 51 -4.02 -12.37 -1.76
N SER A 52 -2.98 -11.56 -1.73
CA SER A 52 -2.12 -11.29 -0.57
C SER A 52 -1.36 -10.00 -0.83
N THR A 53 -0.84 -9.38 0.21
CA THR A 53 0.11 -8.29 0.06
C THR A 53 1.41 -8.82 -0.55
N VAL A 54 1.91 -8.13 -1.56
CA VAL A 54 3.17 -8.44 -2.22
C VAL A 54 4.01 -7.17 -2.25
N GLY A 55 5.17 -7.22 -1.65
CA GLY A 55 6.13 -6.11 -1.70
C GLY A 55 6.78 -5.97 -3.08
N PRO A 56 7.54 -4.91 -3.31
CA PRO A 56 8.32 -4.77 -4.54
C PRO A 56 9.20 -5.99 -4.81
N ASN A 57 9.38 -6.35 -6.09
CA ASN A 57 10.10 -7.55 -6.55
C ASN A 57 9.49 -8.86 -6.00
N ASP A 58 8.17 -8.94 -5.88
CA ASP A 58 7.43 -10.10 -5.40
C ASP A 58 7.83 -10.56 -3.97
N ALA A 59 8.39 -9.65 -3.18
CA ALA A 59 8.75 -9.94 -1.80
C ALA A 59 7.51 -10.27 -0.98
N LYS A 60 7.52 -11.45 -0.33
CA LYS A 60 6.45 -11.84 0.60
C LYS A 60 6.58 -11.06 1.89
N GLY A 61 5.46 -10.55 2.39
CA GLY A 61 5.38 -9.90 3.69
C GLY A 61 5.75 -10.86 4.82
N GLN A 62 6.51 -10.35 5.78
CA GLN A 62 6.82 -11.01 7.04
C GLN A 62 6.30 -10.13 8.17
N PRO A 63 5.64 -10.67 9.20
CA PRO A 63 5.10 -9.86 10.27
C PRO A 63 6.24 -9.14 11.04
N ALA A 64 5.98 -7.92 11.48
CA ALA A 64 6.94 -7.11 12.24
C ALA A 64 7.49 -7.83 13.49
N SER A 65 6.74 -8.77 14.06
CA SER A 65 7.15 -9.58 15.22
C SER A 65 8.38 -10.47 14.99
N VAL A 66 8.81 -10.67 13.75
CA VAL A 66 10.06 -11.42 13.46
C VAL A 66 11.31 -10.58 13.72
N LEU A 67 11.19 -9.25 13.80
CA LEU A 67 12.29 -8.35 14.10
C LEU A 67 12.60 -8.37 15.60
N THR A 68 13.50 -9.25 16.01
CA THR A 68 13.89 -9.42 17.41
C THR A 68 15.38 -9.23 17.61
N PHE A 69 15.76 -8.77 18.80
CA PHE A 69 17.13 -8.58 19.22
C PHE A 69 17.40 -9.35 20.50
N THR A 70 18.57 -9.93 20.63
CA THR A 70 19.09 -10.44 21.90
C THR A 70 19.67 -9.30 22.74
N ASP A 71 19.83 -9.51 24.05
CA ASP A 71 20.45 -8.51 24.93
C ASP A 71 21.88 -8.14 24.48
N ASP A 72 22.65 -9.11 23.98
CA ASP A 72 23.99 -8.88 23.44
C ASP A 72 23.97 -8.02 22.17
N GLU A 73 22.96 -8.19 21.32
CA GLU A 73 22.80 -7.36 20.11
C GLU A 73 22.41 -5.93 20.46
N VAL A 74 21.49 -5.75 21.40
CA VAL A 74 21.12 -4.43 21.92
C VAL A 74 22.35 -3.76 22.55
N LYS A 75 23.11 -4.49 23.39
CA LYS A 75 24.35 -3.97 23.96
C LYS A 75 25.35 -3.54 22.90
N LYS A 76 25.57 -4.32 21.84
CA LYS A 76 26.47 -3.92 20.73
C LYS A 76 26.03 -2.65 20.04
N LEU A 77 24.71 -2.45 19.85
CA LEU A 77 24.17 -1.24 19.26
C LEU A 77 24.43 -0.03 20.17
N HIS A 78 24.21 -0.15 21.48
CA HIS A 78 24.50 0.90 22.45
C HIS A 78 26.00 1.28 22.51
N ASP A 79 26.86 0.27 22.53
CA ASP A 79 28.32 0.48 22.63
C ASP A 79 28.91 1.10 21.34
N GLY A 80 28.21 0.98 20.21
CA GLY A 80 28.68 1.41 18.88
C GLY A 80 28.43 2.88 18.55
N HIS A 81 27.70 3.63 19.39
CA HIS A 81 27.38 5.06 19.21
C HIS A 81 26.85 5.38 17.78
N TYR A 82 25.91 4.59 17.31
CA TYR A 82 25.30 4.75 15.99
C TYR A 82 24.27 5.88 15.94
N SER A 83 24.05 6.42 14.75
CA SER A 83 22.99 7.40 14.54
C SER A 83 22.22 7.14 13.24
N ALA A 84 20.96 7.56 13.21
CA ALA A 84 20.09 7.43 12.04
C ALA A 84 19.30 8.72 11.78
N ALA A 85 18.88 8.92 10.54
CA ALA A 85 18.04 10.04 10.14
C ALA A 85 16.68 9.56 9.66
N LEU A 86 15.64 10.38 9.89
CA LEU A 86 14.28 10.16 9.41
C LEU A 86 13.96 11.25 8.38
N LEU A 87 13.81 10.85 7.10
CA LEU A 87 13.61 11.76 5.97
C LEU A 87 12.27 11.48 5.30
N PHE A 88 11.23 12.20 5.71
CA PHE A 88 9.87 11.98 5.25
C PHE A 88 9.46 12.95 4.13
N GLN A 89 8.36 12.62 3.46
CA GLN A 89 7.81 13.41 2.37
C GLN A 89 6.84 14.49 2.85
N THR A 90 6.24 14.32 4.04
CA THR A 90 5.23 15.22 4.59
C THR A 90 5.27 15.26 6.11
N SER A 91 4.66 16.30 6.68
CA SER A 91 4.24 16.38 8.08
C SER A 91 2.77 16.07 8.17
N SER A 92 2.39 15.09 8.97
CA SER A 92 1.01 14.69 9.23
C SER A 92 0.96 13.87 10.51
N ASP A 93 -0.23 13.69 11.08
CA ASP A 93 -0.41 12.83 12.25
C ASP A 93 0.15 11.42 12.02
N TRP A 94 0.06 10.93 10.78
CA TRP A 94 0.64 9.66 10.37
C TRP A 94 2.18 9.68 10.42
N ALA A 95 2.80 10.68 9.81
CA ALA A 95 4.27 10.81 9.81
C ALA A 95 4.82 11.05 11.23
N ASP A 96 4.08 11.78 12.06
CA ASP A 96 4.42 11.99 13.47
C ASP A 96 4.34 10.68 14.26
N ALA A 97 3.36 9.82 13.99
CA ALA A 97 3.24 8.51 14.62
C ALA A 97 4.38 7.57 14.19
N VAL A 98 4.74 7.55 12.89
CA VAL A 98 5.92 6.82 12.39
C VAL A 98 7.20 7.34 13.06
N THR A 99 7.34 8.66 13.18
CA THR A 99 8.48 9.27 13.86
C THR A 99 8.57 8.81 15.31
N ARG A 100 7.47 8.90 16.08
CA ARG A 100 7.44 8.43 17.49
C ARG A 100 7.84 6.96 17.61
N GLY A 101 7.28 6.09 16.76
CA GLY A 101 7.63 4.67 16.77
C GLY A 101 9.10 4.41 16.49
N ALA A 102 9.68 5.14 15.52
CA ALA A 102 11.10 5.04 15.20
C ALA A 102 11.99 5.59 16.33
N GLU A 103 11.63 6.71 16.94
CA GLU A 103 12.35 7.32 18.06
C GLU A 103 12.38 6.39 19.28
N ASP A 104 11.24 5.78 19.64
CA ASP A 104 11.14 4.86 20.77
C ASP A 104 11.99 3.60 20.54
N GLU A 105 11.96 3.03 19.34
CA GLU A 105 12.77 1.86 19.03
C GLU A 105 14.26 2.21 18.94
N PHE A 106 14.64 3.34 18.31
CA PHE A 106 16.02 3.79 18.28
C PHE A 106 16.56 4.06 19.70
N LYS A 107 15.76 4.63 20.58
CA LYS A 107 16.10 4.79 22.00
C LYS A 107 16.35 3.44 22.68
N THR A 108 15.49 2.44 22.41
CA THR A 108 15.68 1.07 22.92
C THR A 108 16.97 0.44 22.42
N LEU A 109 17.33 0.71 21.16
CA LEU A 109 18.52 0.19 20.50
C LEU A 109 19.79 1.04 20.74
N GLY A 110 19.70 2.17 21.43
CA GLY A 110 20.84 3.07 21.68
C GLY A 110 21.34 3.78 20.41
N VAL A 111 20.47 3.99 19.42
CA VAL A 111 20.78 4.70 18.17
C VAL A 111 20.30 6.14 18.28
N GLU A 112 21.18 7.12 18.06
CA GLU A 112 20.84 8.54 18.14
C GLU A 112 20.13 9.04 16.87
N ILE A 113 19.26 10.06 17.01
CA ILE A 113 18.63 10.72 15.86
C ILE A 113 19.57 11.81 15.33
N ALA A 114 20.20 11.55 14.18
CA ALA A 114 21.09 12.49 13.50
C ALA A 114 20.35 13.68 12.85
N GLY A 115 19.07 13.49 12.51
CA GLY A 115 18.23 14.54 11.96
C GLY A 115 16.87 14.05 11.48
N LEU A 116 15.95 15.00 11.43
CA LEU A 116 14.59 14.85 10.90
C LEU A 116 14.41 15.84 9.75
N SER A 117 13.75 15.45 8.68
CA SER A 117 13.35 16.36 7.62
C SER A 117 12.03 15.99 6.99
N ASN A 118 11.38 17.02 6.45
CA ASN A 118 10.17 16.91 5.67
C ASN A 118 10.39 17.65 4.35
N SER A 119 10.15 17.00 3.22
CA SER A 119 10.40 17.54 1.90
C SER A 119 9.15 18.12 1.20
N ASN A 120 8.00 18.20 1.91
CA ASN A 120 6.76 18.79 1.40
C ASN A 120 6.36 18.27 0.01
N PHE A 121 6.46 16.96 -0.21
CA PHE A 121 6.23 16.28 -1.48
C PHE A 121 7.14 16.74 -2.64
N SER A 122 8.30 17.33 -2.33
CA SER A 122 9.33 17.66 -3.32
C SER A 122 10.40 16.58 -3.38
N ALA A 123 10.50 15.84 -4.48
CA ALA A 123 11.51 14.80 -4.64
C ALA A 123 12.94 15.40 -4.68
N SER A 124 13.12 16.60 -5.24
CA SER A 124 14.40 17.30 -5.24
C SER A 124 14.84 17.70 -3.82
N ASP A 125 13.90 18.19 -2.99
CA ASP A 125 14.21 18.55 -1.60
C ASP A 125 14.52 17.31 -0.77
N GLN A 126 13.85 16.17 -1.04
CA GLN A 126 14.16 14.91 -0.41
C GLN A 126 15.57 14.43 -0.78
N ALA A 127 15.97 14.54 -2.04
CA ALA A 127 17.33 14.22 -2.49
C ALA A 127 18.37 15.14 -1.82
N HIS A 128 18.10 16.44 -1.70
CA HIS A 128 18.95 17.38 -0.96
C HIS A 128 19.03 17.03 0.53
N ALA A 129 17.92 16.59 1.16
CA ALA A 129 17.93 16.16 2.54
C ALA A 129 18.84 14.95 2.75
N VAL A 130 18.81 13.96 1.82
CA VAL A 130 19.74 12.82 1.85
C VAL A 130 21.20 13.31 1.74
N GLN A 131 21.50 14.22 0.80
CA GLN A 131 22.86 14.76 0.65
C GLN A 131 23.33 15.52 1.89
N THR A 132 22.46 16.32 2.48
CA THR A 132 22.76 17.13 3.68
C THR A 132 23.05 16.24 4.88
N ILE A 133 22.23 15.21 5.12
CA ILE A 133 22.42 14.33 6.28
C ILE A 133 23.68 13.49 6.16
N MET A 134 24.14 13.17 4.96
CA MET A 134 25.39 12.44 4.72
C MET A 134 26.62 13.18 5.30
N ALA A 135 26.59 14.50 5.44
CA ALA A 135 27.66 15.27 6.09
C ALA A 135 27.81 14.93 7.59
N LYS A 136 26.74 14.45 8.23
CA LYS A 136 26.74 13.98 9.62
C LYS A 136 27.18 12.51 9.75
N LYS A 137 27.43 11.80 8.65
CA LYS A 137 27.86 10.41 8.60
C LYS A 137 26.94 9.47 9.38
N PRO A 138 25.62 9.48 9.13
CA PRO A 138 24.71 8.61 9.87
C PRO A 138 24.99 7.15 9.54
N SER A 139 24.72 6.26 10.49
CA SER A 139 24.79 4.81 10.28
C SER A 139 23.57 4.29 9.50
N GLY A 140 22.44 5.01 9.61
CA GLY A 140 21.18 4.64 8.94
C GLY A 140 20.38 5.83 8.45
N ILE A 141 19.54 5.57 7.44
CA ILE A 141 18.52 6.50 6.93
C ILE A 141 17.21 5.73 6.78
N VAL A 142 16.16 6.25 7.40
CA VAL A 142 14.77 5.85 7.16
C VAL A 142 14.16 6.86 6.21
N THR A 143 13.52 6.42 5.14
CA THR A 143 12.86 7.34 4.20
C THR A 143 11.65 6.72 3.52
N TRP A 144 10.67 7.57 3.22
CA TRP A 144 9.56 7.26 2.32
C TRP A 144 9.81 7.97 0.99
N PRO A 145 10.32 7.27 -0.04
CA PRO A 145 10.63 7.89 -1.32
C PRO A 145 9.37 8.43 -2.02
N ILE A 146 9.35 9.72 -2.34
CA ILE A 146 8.25 10.37 -3.09
C ILE A 146 8.25 9.87 -4.53
N ASN A 147 9.39 10.04 -5.19
CA ASN A 147 9.68 9.49 -6.50
C ASN A 147 10.92 8.60 -6.34
N PRO A 148 10.72 7.28 -6.21
CA PRO A 148 11.82 6.39 -5.89
C PRO A 148 12.98 6.46 -6.89
N ASP A 149 12.67 6.54 -8.19
CA ASP A 149 13.70 6.52 -9.23
C ASP A 149 14.49 7.86 -9.30
N GLU A 150 13.85 8.99 -9.01
CA GLU A 150 14.52 10.28 -8.90
C GLU A 150 15.44 10.35 -7.66
N LEU A 151 15.02 9.71 -6.55
CA LEU A 151 15.82 9.64 -5.33
C LEU A 151 16.94 8.62 -5.41
N SER A 152 16.87 7.67 -6.35
CA SER A 152 17.80 6.55 -6.52
C SER A 152 19.29 6.94 -6.47
N PRO A 153 19.76 7.97 -7.19
CA PRO A 153 21.20 8.33 -7.16
C PRO A 153 21.69 8.74 -5.77
N ALA A 154 20.87 9.49 -5.01
CA ALA A 154 21.22 9.93 -3.66
C ALA A 154 21.25 8.74 -2.69
N LEU A 155 20.25 7.85 -2.76
CA LEU A 155 20.17 6.65 -1.91
C LEU A 155 21.30 5.65 -2.23
N LYS A 156 21.64 5.43 -3.52
CA LYS A 156 22.78 4.57 -3.91
C LYS A 156 24.09 5.08 -3.34
N LYS A 157 24.33 6.38 -3.45
CA LYS A 157 25.53 7.00 -2.88
C LYS A 157 25.60 6.82 -1.36
N ALA A 158 24.48 6.92 -0.66
CA ALA A 158 24.42 6.66 0.78
C ALA A 158 24.73 5.18 1.09
N ALA A 159 24.13 4.24 0.38
CA ALA A 159 24.37 2.81 0.53
C ALA A 159 25.83 2.43 0.23
N GLU A 160 26.42 2.98 -0.83
CA GLU A 160 27.84 2.80 -1.18
C GLU A 160 28.80 3.34 -0.13
N ALA A 161 28.38 4.37 0.63
CA ALA A 161 29.11 4.88 1.78
C ALA A 161 28.89 4.04 3.05
N GLY A 162 28.14 2.93 2.98
CA GLY A 162 27.89 2.00 4.08
C GLY A 162 26.67 2.33 4.93
N VAL A 163 25.92 3.38 4.61
CA VAL A 163 24.70 3.76 5.34
C VAL A 163 23.60 2.73 5.10
N LYS A 164 22.95 2.30 6.18
CA LYS A 164 21.85 1.33 6.14
C LYS A 164 20.55 2.05 5.78
N LEU A 165 19.84 1.55 4.77
CA LEU A 165 18.59 2.14 4.30
C LEU A 165 17.41 1.28 4.71
N ALA A 166 16.45 1.86 5.42
CA ALA A 166 15.12 1.31 5.65
C ALA A 166 14.10 2.16 4.87
N LEU A 167 13.33 1.53 4.01
CA LEU A 167 12.41 2.22 3.10
C LEU A 167 10.96 1.95 3.51
N ILE A 168 10.10 2.96 3.34
CA ILE A 168 8.66 2.81 3.54
C ILE A 168 8.00 2.55 2.19
N SER A 169 7.32 1.43 2.07
CA SER A 169 6.42 1.02 0.98
C SER A 169 6.98 1.11 -0.44
N ASN A 170 7.72 2.15 -0.78
CA ASN A 170 8.26 2.42 -2.11
C ASN A 170 9.78 2.16 -2.19
N MET A 171 10.24 1.63 -3.31
CA MET A 171 11.63 1.31 -3.53
C MET A 171 12.08 1.73 -4.94
N PRO A 172 13.28 2.30 -5.11
CA PRO A 172 13.82 2.59 -6.43
C PRO A 172 14.00 1.34 -7.28
N SER A 173 13.75 1.48 -8.58
CA SER A 173 13.93 0.38 -9.55
C SER A 173 15.34 -0.17 -9.52
N GLY A 174 15.46 -1.50 -9.51
CA GLY A 174 16.74 -2.20 -9.53
C GLY A 174 17.53 -2.18 -8.22
N PHE A 175 16.98 -1.67 -7.12
CA PHE A 175 17.59 -1.81 -5.80
C PHE A 175 17.55 -3.27 -5.35
N ARG A 176 18.63 -3.73 -4.70
CA ARG A 176 18.80 -5.08 -4.19
C ARG A 176 18.98 -5.07 -2.69
N GLN A 177 18.18 -5.87 -2.01
CA GLN A 177 18.29 -6.06 -0.58
C GLN A 177 19.68 -6.56 -0.17
N GLY A 178 20.15 -6.16 0.99
CA GLY A 178 21.47 -6.49 1.51
C GLY A 178 22.62 -5.73 0.86
N LYS A 179 22.39 -5.13 -0.33
CA LYS A 179 23.37 -4.29 -1.01
C LYS A 179 22.97 -2.82 -1.01
N ASP A 180 21.79 -2.50 -1.54
CA ASP A 180 21.35 -1.12 -1.78
C ASP A 180 20.40 -0.64 -0.68
N TYR A 181 19.73 -1.56 0.03
CA TYR A 181 18.88 -1.28 1.20
C TYR A 181 18.86 -2.49 2.15
N THR A 182 18.51 -2.26 3.42
CA THR A 182 18.43 -3.31 4.45
C THR A 182 17.09 -4.04 4.41
N GLY A 183 15.99 -3.29 4.40
CA GLY A 183 14.65 -3.83 4.34
C GLY A 183 13.62 -2.75 4.00
N LEU A 184 12.45 -3.21 3.59
CA LEU A 184 11.28 -2.39 3.30
C LEU A 184 10.20 -2.70 4.32
N VAL A 185 9.53 -1.68 4.82
CA VAL A 185 8.39 -1.79 5.74
C VAL A 185 7.18 -1.17 5.11
N GLY A 186 6.04 -1.81 5.22
CA GLY A 186 4.76 -1.29 4.74
C GLY A 186 3.59 -2.00 5.38
N ASP A 187 2.40 -1.69 4.90
CA ASP A 187 1.15 -2.19 5.42
C ASP A 187 0.76 -3.53 4.81
N ASP A 188 -0.10 -4.27 5.49
CA ASP A 188 -0.86 -5.35 4.86
C ASP A 188 -1.95 -4.73 3.96
N LEU A 189 -1.53 -4.34 2.75
CA LEU A 189 -2.36 -3.65 1.76
C LEU A 189 -3.56 -4.52 1.32
N TYR A 190 -3.35 -5.84 1.24
CA TYR A 190 -4.43 -6.77 0.94
C TYR A 190 -5.47 -6.79 2.05
N ALA A 191 -5.05 -6.95 3.31
CA ALA A 191 -5.98 -6.94 4.44
C ALA A 191 -6.68 -5.60 4.62
N MET A 192 -6.03 -4.47 4.30
CA MET A 192 -6.69 -3.15 4.29
C MET A 192 -7.86 -3.14 3.30
N GLY A 193 -7.62 -3.52 2.05
CA GLY A 193 -8.68 -3.61 1.03
C GLY A 193 -9.76 -4.61 1.40
N GLN A 194 -9.38 -5.82 1.83
CA GLN A 194 -10.29 -6.89 2.20
C GLN A 194 -11.21 -6.50 3.36
N LYS A 195 -10.66 -6.01 4.47
CA LYS A 195 -11.44 -5.64 5.66
C LYS A 195 -12.41 -4.51 5.37
N THR A 196 -11.98 -3.51 4.59
CA THR A 196 -12.86 -2.41 4.16
C THR A 196 -13.99 -2.94 3.27
N ALA A 197 -13.70 -3.84 2.33
CA ALA A 197 -14.70 -4.47 1.46
C ALA A 197 -15.72 -5.28 2.26
N ASP A 198 -15.25 -6.17 3.14
CA ASP A 198 -16.11 -7.03 3.96
C ASP A 198 -17.03 -6.21 4.86
N ASN A 199 -16.52 -5.15 5.49
CA ASN A 199 -17.30 -4.29 6.37
C ASN A 199 -18.31 -3.42 5.59
N LEU A 200 -17.92 -2.89 4.42
CA LEU A 200 -18.82 -2.09 3.59
C LEU A 200 -19.92 -2.96 2.97
N ALA A 201 -19.58 -4.16 2.49
CA ALA A 201 -20.54 -5.12 1.99
C ALA A 201 -21.59 -5.48 3.05
N LYS A 202 -21.17 -5.74 4.29
CA LYS A 202 -22.08 -5.98 5.42
C LYS A 202 -22.97 -4.78 5.69
N ALA A 203 -22.43 -3.56 5.69
CA ALA A 203 -23.17 -2.33 5.94
C ALA A 203 -24.25 -2.06 4.89
N MET A 204 -24.05 -2.47 3.62
CA MET A 204 -25.04 -2.33 2.56
C MET A 204 -25.97 -3.54 2.38
N GLY A 205 -25.86 -4.56 3.24
CA GLY A 205 -26.71 -5.76 3.22
C GLY A 205 -26.26 -6.84 2.22
N GLY A 206 -25.02 -6.80 1.74
CA GLY A 206 -24.44 -7.81 0.86
C GLY A 206 -24.92 -7.80 -0.59
N GLU A 207 -25.69 -6.77 -1.00
CA GLU A 207 -26.29 -6.67 -2.33
C GLU A 207 -26.54 -5.22 -2.77
N GLY A 208 -26.68 -5.00 -4.08
CA GLY A 208 -27.01 -3.71 -4.66
C GLY A 208 -25.84 -3.05 -5.38
N GLU A 209 -25.95 -1.74 -5.65
CA GLU A 209 -24.92 -0.99 -6.37
C GLU A 209 -23.92 -0.36 -5.40
N LEU A 210 -22.63 -0.57 -5.68
CA LEU A 210 -21.50 -0.03 -4.91
C LEU A 210 -20.64 0.84 -5.83
N GLY A 211 -20.52 2.12 -5.53
CA GLY A 211 -19.58 3.03 -6.17
C GLY A 211 -18.15 2.70 -5.74
N PHE A 212 -17.30 2.44 -6.71
CA PHE A 212 -15.89 2.14 -6.50
C PHE A 212 -15.06 3.30 -7.06
N LEU A 213 -14.71 4.25 -6.18
CA LEU A 213 -13.77 5.30 -6.55
C LEU A 213 -12.34 4.77 -6.42
N TYR A 214 -11.58 4.81 -7.50
CA TYR A 214 -10.20 4.35 -7.51
C TYR A 214 -9.24 5.46 -7.96
N PHE A 215 -8.01 5.40 -7.48
CA PHE A 215 -7.00 6.37 -7.87
C PHE A 215 -6.38 5.99 -9.22
N ASP A 216 -6.67 6.81 -10.23
CA ASP A 216 -6.24 6.59 -11.62
C ASP A 216 -4.87 7.22 -11.89
N ALA A 217 -3.89 6.84 -11.06
CA ALA A 217 -2.49 7.18 -11.21
C ALA A 217 -1.62 6.01 -10.72
N ASN A 218 -0.36 5.98 -11.14
CA ASN A 218 0.56 4.92 -10.70
C ASN A 218 1.02 5.17 -9.26
N ALA A 219 0.26 4.63 -8.30
CA ALA A 219 0.51 4.72 -6.87
C ALA A 219 0.43 3.33 -6.25
N TYR A 220 1.57 2.68 -6.10
CA TYR A 220 1.70 1.27 -5.67
C TYR A 220 0.80 0.93 -4.48
N VAL A 221 0.91 1.67 -3.38
CA VAL A 221 0.14 1.43 -2.15
C VAL A 221 -1.36 1.49 -2.41
N VAL A 222 -1.84 2.58 -3.01
CA VAL A 222 -3.26 2.82 -3.23
C VAL A 222 -3.85 1.83 -4.23
N ASN A 223 -3.15 1.58 -5.34
CA ASN A 223 -3.65 0.67 -6.37
C ASN A 223 -3.74 -0.78 -5.87
N GLN A 224 -2.84 -1.23 -4.98
CA GLN A 224 -2.93 -2.54 -4.32
C GLN A 224 -4.16 -2.62 -3.40
N ARG A 225 -4.41 -1.60 -2.58
CA ARG A 225 -5.58 -1.53 -1.70
C ARG A 225 -6.90 -1.52 -2.50
N ASP A 226 -6.95 -0.72 -3.57
CA ASP A 226 -8.10 -0.64 -4.48
C ASP A 226 -8.40 -1.99 -5.14
N ALA A 227 -7.37 -2.64 -5.69
CA ALA A 227 -7.51 -3.95 -6.33
C ALA A 227 -7.91 -5.04 -5.31
N ALA A 228 -7.39 -5.01 -4.09
CA ALA A 228 -7.77 -5.94 -3.01
C ALA A 228 -9.23 -5.74 -2.59
N PHE A 229 -9.68 -4.50 -2.43
CA PHE A 229 -11.07 -4.16 -2.16
C PHE A 229 -11.99 -4.74 -3.25
N ARG A 230 -11.73 -4.40 -4.50
CA ARG A 230 -12.52 -4.86 -5.65
C ARG A 230 -12.54 -6.38 -5.76
N THR A 231 -11.38 -7.02 -5.70
CA THR A 231 -11.26 -8.50 -5.80
C THR A 231 -12.06 -9.18 -4.68
N THR A 232 -12.06 -8.62 -3.47
CA THR A 232 -12.84 -9.15 -2.34
C THR A 232 -14.34 -9.05 -2.61
N ILE A 233 -14.82 -7.89 -3.09
CA ILE A 233 -16.25 -7.73 -3.44
C ILE A 233 -16.66 -8.71 -4.52
N GLU A 234 -15.91 -8.79 -5.63
CA GLU A 234 -16.23 -9.67 -6.75
C GLU A 234 -16.26 -11.14 -6.37
N LYS A 235 -15.36 -11.56 -5.47
CA LYS A 235 -15.24 -12.96 -5.03
C LYS A 235 -16.26 -13.35 -3.97
N ASN A 236 -16.46 -12.52 -2.96
CA ASN A 236 -17.21 -12.88 -1.75
C ASN A 236 -18.65 -12.38 -1.76
N TYR A 237 -18.97 -11.36 -2.58
CA TYR A 237 -20.27 -10.68 -2.60
C TYR A 237 -20.83 -10.55 -4.02
N PRO A 238 -21.14 -11.67 -4.71
CA PRO A 238 -21.53 -11.67 -6.13
C PRO A 238 -22.84 -10.91 -6.43
N ASN A 239 -23.65 -10.59 -5.42
CA ASN A 239 -24.86 -9.79 -5.54
C ASN A 239 -24.60 -8.28 -5.48
N ILE A 240 -23.35 -7.85 -5.24
CA ILE A 240 -22.94 -6.45 -5.27
C ILE A 240 -22.45 -6.12 -6.69
N LYS A 241 -23.10 -5.14 -7.32
CA LYS A 241 -22.68 -4.60 -8.61
C LYS A 241 -21.76 -3.41 -8.41
N ILE A 242 -20.49 -3.55 -8.80
CA ILE A 242 -19.50 -2.48 -8.75
C ILE A 242 -19.73 -1.46 -9.87
N ILE A 243 -19.75 -0.18 -9.53
CA ILE A 243 -19.82 0.97 -10.43
C ILE A 243 -18.48 1.73 -10.30
N PRO A 244 -17.51 1.50 -11.19
CA PRO A 244 -16.19 2.12 -11.08
C PRO A 244 -16.19 3.58 -11.57
N ALA A 245 -15.42 4.44 -10.90
CA ALA A 245 -15.08 5.78 -11.37
C ALA A 245 -13.67 6.15 -10.91
N GLY A 246 -12.80 6.47 -11.87
CA GLY A 246 -11.42 6.89 -11.60
C GLY A 246 -11.32 8.37 -11.31
N PHE A 247 -10.34 8.75 -10.50
CA PHE A 247 -9.90 10.14 -10.31
C PHE A 247 -8.38 10.19 -10.20
N SER A 248 -7.78 11.25 -10.73
CA SER A 248 -6.33 11.52 -10.61
C SER A 248 -6.03 12.74 -9.73
N ASP A 249 -7.07 13.52 -9.38
CA ASP A 249 -7.00 14.70 -8.52
C ASP A 249 -7.99 14.55 -7.36
N PRO A 250 -7.52 14.36 -6.10
CA PRO A 250 -8.39 14.20 -4.93
C PRO A 250 -9.34 15.36 -4.70
N SER A 251 -8.97 16.58 -5.08
CA SER A 251 -9.82 17.78 -4.92
C SER A 251 -11.11 17.72 -5.76
N ARG A 252 -11.14 16.86 -6.78
CA ARG A 252 -12.30 16.69 -7.68
C ARG A 252 -13.26 15.56 -7.26
N VAL A 253 -12.96 14.86 -6.18
CA VAL A 253 -13.77 13.70 -5.76
C VAL A 253 -15.20 14.07 -5.41
N PHE A 254 -15.43 15.27 -4.85
CA PHE A 254 -16.79 15.76 -4.64
C PHE A 254 -17.62 15.75 -5.95
N GLN A 255 -17.08 16.24 -7.05
CA GLN A 255 -17.76 16.27 -8.35
C GLN A 255 -17.97 14.86 -8.90
N VAL A 256 -16.97 13.98 -8.79
CA VAL A 256 -17.06 12.59 -9.25
C VAL A 256 -18.13 11.82 -8.49
N ALA A 257 -18.14 11.94 -7.15
CA ALA A 257 -19.12 11.28 -6.29
C ALA A 257 -20.54 11.85 -6.53
N SER A 258 -20.68 13.16 -6.69
CA SER A 258 -21.98 13.80 -6.99
C SER A 258 -22.55 13.31 -8.32
N ALA A 259 -21.71 13.21 -9.37
CA ALA A 259 -22.13 12.67 -10.65
C ALA A 259 -22.54 11.18 -10.55
N MET A 260 -21.78 10.39 -9.79
CA MET A 260 -22.07 8.98 -9.53
C MET A 260 -23.43 8.80 -8.84
N ILE A 261 -23.71 9.57 -7.78
CA ILE A 261 -24.97 9.51 -7.04
C ILE A 261 -26.15 9.89 -7.94
N LEU A 262 -25.99 10.90 -8.79
CA LEU A 262 -27.02 11.34 -9.72
C LEU A 262 -27.31 10.31 -10.80
N GLN A 263 -26.28 9.70 -11.38
CA GLN A 263 -26.39 8.71 -12.47
C GLN A 263 -26.84 7.34 -11.98
N HIS A 264 -26.57 7.02 -10.70
CA HIS A 264 -26.90 5.74 -10.07
C HIS A 264 -27.77 5.95 -8.82
N PRO A 265 -29.04 6.30 -8.96
CA PRO A 265 -29.91 6.64 -7.82
C PRO A 265 -30.17 5.47 -6.85
N LYS A 266 -29.84 4.24 -7.26
CA LYS A 266 -29.96 3.03 -6.43
C LYS A 266 -28.65 2.65 -5.71
N ILE A 267 -27.62 3.48 -5.79
CA ILE A 267 -26.34 3.22 -5.12
C ILE A 267 -26.55 3.16 -3.61
N LYS A 268 -26.07 2.11 -2.97
CA LYS A 268 -26.20 1.87 -1.52
C LYS A 268 -24.92 2.19 -0.75
N ALA A 269 -23.78 2.13 -1.43
CA ALA A 269 -22.50 2.40 -0.80
C ALA A 269 -21.48 3.02 -1.78
N ILE A 270 -20.49 3.75 -1.25
CA ILE A 270 -19.37 4.30 -2.01
C ILE A 270 -18.09 4.00 -1.27
N TYR A 271 -17.13 3.37 -1.95
CA TYR A 271 -15.76 3.22 -1.51
C TYR A 271 -14.91 4.40 -1.97
N ALA A 272 -14.05 4.90 -1.09
CA ALA A 272 -13.02 5.90 -1.38
C ALA A 272 -11.67 5.42 -0.83
N PRO A 273 -10.55 5.53 -1.59
CA PRO A 273 -9.30 4.81 -1.27
C PRO A 273 -8.51 5.32 -0.06
N TRP A 274 -8.77 6.55 0.42
CA TRP A 274 -8.23 7.09 1.67
C TRP A 274 -9.08 8.27 2.19
N ALA A 275 -8.69 8.86 3.31
CA ALA A 275 -9.49 9.84 4.06
C ALA A 275 -9.82 11.13 3.30
N ASP A 276 -8.89 11.68 2.47
CA ASP A 276 -9.15 12.92 1.74
C ASP A 276 -10.24 12.75 0.66
N PRO A 277 -10.16 11.76 -0.27
CA PRO A 277 -11.27 11.41 -1.15
C PRO A 277 -12.56 11.12 -0.42
N ALA A 278 -12.51 10.39 0.71
CA ALA A 278 -13.69 10.09 1.50
C ALA A 278 -14.36 11.36 2.01
N SER A 279 -13.62 12.40 2.37
CA SER A 279 -14.17 13.70 2.75
C SER A 279 -14.97 14.33 1.60
N GLY A 280 -14.52 14.21 0.37
CA GLY A 280 -15.26 14.62 -0.83
C GLY A 280 -16.54 13.82 -1.05
N VAL A 281 -16.49 12.49 -0.84
CA VAL A 281 -17.67 11.61 -0.90
C VAL A 281 -18.70 11.99 0.17
N LEU A 282 -18.26 12.23 1.42
CA LEU A 282 -19.13 12.65 2.51
C LEU A 282 -19.83 13.98 2.23
N GLN A 283 -19.16 14.92 1.57
CA GLN A 283 -19.76 16.16 1.11
C GLN A 283 -20.82 15.92 0.03
N ALA A 284 -20.55 15.03 -0.95
CA ALA A 284 -21.49 14.69 -2.01
C ALA A 284 -22.75 13.98 -1.48
N VAL A 285 -22.59 13.03 -0.57
CA VAL A 285 -23.69 12.34 0.12
C VAL A 285 -24.60 13.33 0.85
N ARG A 286 -24.00 14.25 1.62
CA ARG A 286 -24.77 15.32 2.31
C ARG A 286 -25.48 16.27 1.34
N ALA A 287 -24.79 16.72 0.31
CA ALA A 287 -25.37 17.64 -0.69
C ALA A 287 -26.54 17.00 -1.45
N ALA A 288 -26.49 15.68 -1.65
CA ALA A 288 -27.57 14.91 -2.30
C ALA A 288 -28.69 14.49 -1.33
N HIS A 289 -28.58 14.78 -0.02
CA HIS A 289 -29.49 14.31 1.04
C HIS A 289 -29.67 12.78 1.01
N ARG A 290 -28.57 12.03 0.77
CA ARG A 290 -28.55 10.58 0.65
C ARG A 290 -27.84 9.94 1.85
N ASP A 291 -28.35 10.22 3.06
CA ASP A 291 -27.82 9.69 4.33
C ASP A 291 -27.93 8.14 4.41
N ASP A 292 -28.65 7.53 3.48
CA ASP A 292 -28.76 6.09 3.29
C ASP A 292 -27.53 5.45 2.63
N ILE A 293 -26.63 6.24 2.01
CA ILE A 293 -25.42 5.74 1.38
C ILE A 293 -24.33 5.48 2.42
N ALA A 294 -23.88 4.23 2.51
CA ALA A 294 -22.75 3.86 3.34
C ALA A 294 -21.41 4.25 2.66
N VAL A 295 -20.46 4.76 3.42
CA VAL A 295 -19.12 5.11 2.93
C VAL A 295 -18.09 4.18 3.56
N GLY A 296 -17.24 3.56 2.72
CA GLY A 296 -16.08 2.79 3.13
C GLY A 296 -14.79 3.51 2.73
N THR A 297 -13.83 3.56 3.64
CA THR A 297 -12.53 4.21 3.37
C THR A 297 -11.42 3.64 4.23
N MET A 298 -10.21 4.14 3.99
CA MET A 298 -9.01 3.83 4.74
C MET A 298 -8.40 5.11 5.28
N ASP A 299 -7.52 4.95 6.26
CA ASP A 299 -6.79 6.00 6.98
C ASP A 299 -7.68 6.91 7.84
N LEU A 300 -7.17 7.29 9.01
CA LEU A 300 -7.87 8.17 9.95
C LEU A 300 -7.74 9.64 9.53
N SER A 301 -8.87 10.35 9.62
CA SER A 301 -8.90 11.80 9.70
C SER A 301 -10.04 12.23 10.63
N ASN A 302 -10.02 13.46 11.13
CA ASN A 302 -11.09 13.99 11.97
C ASN A 302 -12.47 13.84 11.31
N THR A 303 -12.59 14.18 10.03
CA THR A 303 -13.86 14.11 9.29
C THR A 303 -14.40 12.69 9.22
N VAL A 304 -13.52 11.71 8.90
CA VAL A 304 -13.89 10.30 8.78
C VAL A 304 -14.26 9.72 10.16
N ALA A 305 -13.42 9.97 11.17
CA ALA A 305 -13.63 9.48 12.53
C ALA A 305 -14.93 10.06 13.14
N VAL A 306 -15.17 11.37 13.03
CA VAL A 306 -16.42 11.99 13.50
C VAL A 306 -17.63 11.40 12.80
N SER A 307 -17.59 11.19 11.47
CA SER A 307 -18.69 10.55 10.75
C SER A 307 -18.95 9.12 11.25
N LEU A 308 -17.90 8.34 11.53
CA LEU A 308 -18.01 6.99 12.07
C LEU A 308 -18.67 6.99 13.45
N VAL A 309 -18.17 7.81 14.40
CA VAL A 309 -18.61 7.78 15.80
C VAL A 309 -20.02 8.37 16.01
N THR A 310 -20.43 9.30 15.16
CA THR A 310 -21.79 9.87 15.19
C THR A 310 -22.84 9.01 14.48
N GLY A 311 -22.45 7.85 13.94
CA GLY A 311 -23.35 7.01 13.16
C GLY A 311 -23.66 7.56 11.76
N GLY A 312 -22.85 8.53 11.27
CA GLY A 312 -22.97 9.12 9.95
C GLY A 312 -22.70 8.14 8.81
N ALA A 313 -22.39 8.64 7.62
CA ALA A 313 -22.27 7.80 6.41
C ALA A 313 -21.07 6.83 6.44
N VAL A 314 -19.98 7.11 7.19
CA VAL A 314 -18.86 6.17 7.31
C VAL A 314 -19.30 4.93 8.10
N LYS A 315 -19.22 3.77 7.45
CA LYS A 315 -19.61 2.46 8.00
C LYS A 315 -18.48 1.43 7.95
N ALA A 316 -17.45 1.67 7.12
CA ALA A 316 -16.28 0.82 7.02
C ALA A 316 -15.04 1.71 7.01
N LEU A 317 -14.19 1.54 8.01
CA LEU A 317 -12.91 2.23 8.14
C LEU A 317 -11.85 1.21 8.50
N THR A 318 -10.76 1.19 7.74
CA THR A 318 -9.58 0.39 8.04
C THR A 318 -8.36 1.30 8.04
N VAL A 319 -7.48 1.09 9.01
CA VAL A 319 -6.25 1.88 9.16
C VAL A 319 -5.04 0.97 9.23
N ASP A 320 -3.89 1.52 8.93
CA ASP A 320 -2.58 0.95 9.24
C ASP A 320 -2.18 1.22 10.70
N ASP A 321 -1.00 0.78 11.07
CA ASP A 321 -0.39 1.08 12.37
C ASP A 321 0.94 1.84 12.15
N PRO A 322 0.89 3.18 11.97
CA PRO A 322 2.06 3.99 11.66
C PRO A 322 3.12 3.95 12.77
N TYR A 323 2.73 3.81 14.03
CA TYR A 323 3.70 3.66 15.11
C TYR A 323 4.51 2.36 14.97
N SER A 324 3.85 1.24 14.69
CA SER A 324 4.52 -0.04 14.44
C SER A 324 5.35 -0.04 13.15
N ILE A 325 4.96 0.73 12.13
CA ILE A 325 5.78 0.98 10.95
C ILE A 325 7.10 1.65 11.38
N GLY A 326 7.02 2.71 12.18
CA GLY A 326 8.19 3.42 12.71
C GLY A 326 9.13 2.52 13.49
N LYS A 327 8.59 1.74 14.43
CA LYS A 327 9.36 0.74 15.19
C LYS A 327 10.07 -0.25 14.27
N SER A 328 9.34 -0.79 13.31
CA SER A 328 9.90 -1.77 12.38
C SER A 328 11.01 -1.19 11.51
N LEU A 329 10.89 0.06 11.06
CA LEU A 329 11.93 0.75 10.31
C LEU A 329 13.22 0.94 11.12
N ALA A 330 13.10 1.34 12.38
CA ALA A 330 14.24 1.47 13.28
C ALA A 330 14.88 0.10 13.55
N ALA A 331 14.08 -0.94 13.77
CA ALA A 331 14.57 -2.31 13.91
C ALA A 331 15.31 -2.81 12.66
N VAL A 332 14.79 -2.52 11.46
CA VAL A 332 15.47 -2.83 10.17
C VAL A 332 16.83 -2.13 10.08
N ILE A 333 16.95 -0.87 10.51
CA ILE A 333 18.25 -0.18 10.60
C ILE A 333 19.17 -0.91 11.59
N GLY A 334 18.68 -1.30 12.76
CA GLY A 334 19.45 -2.07 13.75
C GLY A 334 19.98 -3.39 13.17
N TYR A 335 19.16 -4.14 12.43
CA TYR A 335 19.57 -5.35 11.69
C TYR A 335 20.71 -5.04 10.73
N GLY A 336 20.56 -4.00 9.93
CA GLY A 336 21.60 -3.60 8.97
C GLY A 336 22.92 -3.23 9.65
N ILE A 337 22.90 -2.50 10.77
CA ILE A 337 24.08 -2.13 11.54
C ILE A 337 24.79 -3.39 12.08
N LEU A 338 24.03 -4.35 12.59
CA LEU A 338 24.56 -5.63 13.09
C LEU A 338 25.00 -6.60 11.98
N GLY A 339 24.73 -6.29 10.71
CA GLY A 339 24.99 -7.19 9.60
C GLY A 339 24.06 -8.40 9.57
N LYS A 340 22.87 -8.31 10.20
CA LYS A 340 21.81 -9.33 10.14
C LYS A 340 20.97 -9.14 8.86
N ASP A 341 20.49 -10.25 8.34
CA ASP A 341 19.51 -10.22 7.25
C ASP A 341 18.13 -9.83 7.79
N ALA A 342 17.61 -8.69 7.35
CA ALA A 342 16.23 -8.30 7.60
C ALA A 342 15.28 -8.97 6.58
N PRO A 343 13.98 -9.14 6.88
CA PRO A 343 13.01 -9.50 5.87
C PRO A 343 13.02 -8.52 4.70
N ALA A 344 12.81 -9.04 3.48
CA ALA A 344 12.75 -8.19 2.28
C ALA A 344 11.58 -7.21 2.33
N TYR A 345 10.48 -7.64 2.91
CA TYR A 345 9.29 -6.84 3.18
C TYR A 345 8.74 -7.17 4.58
N VAL A 346 8.70 -6.18 5.44
CA VAL A 346 8.07 -6.26 6.77
C VAL A 346 6.66 -5.70 6.67
N GLU A 347 5.69 -6.48 7.12
CA GLU A 347 4.27 -6.21 6.98
C GLU A 347 3.67 -5.84 8.33
N VAL A 348 3.06 -4.66 8.40
CA VAL A 348 2.35 -4.19 9.58
C VAL A 348 0.86 -4.44 9.40
N PRO A 349 0.15 -5.01 10.40
CA PRO A 349 -1.22 -5.44 10.22
C PRO A 349 -2.20 -4.27 10.05
N ALA A 350 -3.22 -4.48 9.20
CA ALA A 350 -4.35 -3.58 9.06
C ALA A 350 -5.33 -3.72 10.23
N ILE A 351 -5.92 -2.60 10.69
CA ILE A 351 -6.86 -2.54 11.80
C ILE A 351 -8.21 -2.02 11.31
N ALA A 352 -9.28 -2.82 11.49
CA ALA A 352 -10.63 -2.35 11.24
C ALA A 352 -11.11 -1.48 12.40
N ILE A 353 -11.58 -0.28 12.08
CA ILE A 353 -12.04 0.70 13.06
C ILE A 353 -13.58 0.71 13.14
N THR A 354 -14.08 0.70 14.34
CA THR A 354 -15.49 0.80 14.69
C THR A 354 -15.70 1.95 15.67
N ARG A 355 -16.96 2.30 15.96
CA ARG A 355 -17.27 3.25 17.01
C ARG A 355 -16.69 2.84 18.38
N ASP A 356 -16.66 1.54 18.66
CA ASP A 356 -16.29 1.03 19.98
C ASP A 356 -14.76 1.01 20.19
N ASN A 357 -13.96 0.92 19.11
CA ASN A 357 -12.50 0.83 19.21
C ASN A 357 -11.74 2.05 18.69
N VAL A 358 -12.42 3.10 18.21
CA VAL A 358 -11.74 4.25 17.58
C VAL A 358 -10.78 4.96 18.53
N LEU A 359 -11.15 5.13 19.81
CA LEU A 359 -10.25 5.76 20.79
C LEU A 359 -9.01 4.90 21.04
N GLN A 360 -9.21 3.58 21.14
CA GLN A 360 -8.11 2.63 21.30
C GLN A 360 -7.22 2.61 20.06
N ALA A 361 -7.79 2.73 18.86
CA ALA A 361 -7.03 2.82 17.63
C ALA A 361 -6.10 4.04 17.59
N TYR A 362 -6.56 5.21 18.06
CA TYR A 362 -5.67 6.37 18.21
C TYR A 362 -4.54 6.10 19.20
N ALA A 363 -4.84 5.46 20.33
CA ALA A 363 -3.83 5.12 21.33
C ALA A 363 -2.82 4.08 20.83
N ASP A 364 -3.27 3.04 20.15
CA ASP A 364 -2.44 1.91 19.75
C ASP A 364 -1.67 2.18 18.44
N SER A 365 -2.35 2.75 17.42
CA SER A 365 -1.73 2.94 16.10
C SER A 365 -0.99 4.27 15.97
N TYR A 366 -1.46 5.31 16.64
CA TYR A 366 -0.84 6.64 16.56
C TYR A 366 -0.04 7.01 17.80
N HIS A 367 -0.18 6.28 18.91
CA HIS A 367 0.36 6.65 20.21
C HIS A 367 0.07 8.13 20.54
N ALA A 368 -1.15 8.55 20.26
CA ALA A 368 -1.63 9.91 20.43
C ALA A 368 -3.03 9.93 21.03
N SER A 369 -3.37 11.04 21.69
CA SER A 369 -4.74 11.26 22.12
C SER A 369 -5.63 11.50 20.89
N PRO A 370 -6.86 10.96 20.87
CA PRO A 370 -7.80 11.27 19.79
C PRO A 370 -8.13 12.77 19.82
N PRO A 371 -8.43 13.37 18.66
CA PRO A 371 -8.83 14.77 18.57
C PRO A 371 -10.07 15.08 19.42
N PRO A 372 -10.17 16.28 20.02
CA PRO A 372 -11.30 16.68 20.86
C PRO A 372 -12.67 16.54 20.17
N GLU A 373 -12.71 16.73 18.85
CA GLU A 373 -13.92 16.57 18.05
C GLU A 373 -14.43 15.13 18.06
N VAL A 374 -13.53 14.14 18.01
CA VAL A 374 -13.87 12.71 18.06
C VAL A 374 -14.38 12.32 19.44
N THR A 375 -13.68 12.74 20.50
CA THR A 375 -14.09 12.46 21.89
C THR A 375 -15.43 13.11 22.23
N SER A 376 -15.63 14.36 21.80
CA SER A 376 -16.89 15.09 22.01
C SER A 376 -18.06 14.48 21.23
N ALA A 377 -17.79 13.92 20.04
CA ALA A 377 -18.81 13.27 19.22
C ALA A 377 -19.23 11.91 19.79
N LEU A 378 -18.34 11.19 20.47
CA LEU A 378 -18.65 9.92 21.16
C LEU A 378 -19.53 10.12 22.41
N SER A 379 -19.46 11.30 23.03
CA SER A 379 -20.18 11.60 24.27
C SER A 379 -21.65 12.00 24.04
N LYS A 380 -22.06 12.13 22.79
CA LYS A 380 -23.43 12.46 22.36
C LYS A 380 -24.18 11.21 21.92
#